data_a9f3e177dded6363746d6ed49a451fef
#
_entry.id   a9f3e177dded6363746d6ed49a451fef
#
_cell.length_a   1.000
_cell.length_b   1.000
_cell.length_c   1.000
_cell.angle_alpha   90.00
_cell.angle_beta   90.00
_cell.angle_gamma   90.00
#
_symmetry.space_group_name_H-M   'P 1'
#
loop_
_entity.id
_entity.type
_entity.pdbx_description
1 polymer ?
#
loop_
_entity_poly.entity_id
_entity_poly.type
_entity_poly.pdbx_seq_one_letter_code
_entity_poly.pdbx_strand_id
1 'polypeptide(L)'
;MSKYKLIIEKNKEGYWSQVEKLPSVFSSGKTMAELIDNTKDAIELYFDGSEQKIENIRFELVMDIQEFFNVNEYINITSLASRIGMNPSLLRQYSKGIKFPSLEQVSKIEKAIKQIGEELVSTELQPV
;
A
#
# COMPACT_ATOMS: atom_id res chain seq x y z
N MET A 1 -7.29 3.80 -19.45
CA MET A 1 -6.99 3.39 -18.06
C MET A 1 -6.17 4.48 -17.39
N SER A 2 -6.65 4.97 -16.26
CA SER A 2 -5.95 6.01 -15.49
C SER A 2 -5.29 5.39 -14.28
N LYS A 3 -3.97 5.53 -14.17
CA LYS A 3 -3.18 5.00 -13.08
C LYS A 3 -2.59 6.12 -12.24
N TYR A 4 -2.79 6.06 -10.94
CA TYR A 4 -2.32 7.05 -10.00
C TYR A 4 -1.52 6.40 -8.89
N LYS A 5 -0.51 7.12 -8.42
CA LYS A 5 0.22 6.74 -7.21
C LYS A 5 -0.47 7.37 -6.01
N LEU A 6 -0.77 6.55 -5.04
CA LEU A 6 -1.50 6.94 -3.85
C LEU A 6 -0.57 6.81 -2.65
N ILE A 7 -0.25 7.95 -2.04
CA ILE A 7 0.56 7.99 -0.83
C ILE A 7 -0.38 7.78 0.35
N ILE A 8 -0.12 6.74 1.15
CA ILE A 8 -1.03 6.30 2.20
C ILE A 8 -0.39 6.43 3.57
N GLU A 9 -1.17 6.92 4.53
CA GLU A 9 -0.84 6.93 5.95
C GLU A 9 -1.99 6.33 6.74
N LYS A 10 -1.66 5.68 7.85
CA LYS A 10 -2.64 5.13 8.79
C LYS A 10 -2.39 5.72 10.17
N ASN A 11 -3.45 6.20 10.79
CA ASN A 11 -3.41 6.66 12.18
C ASN A 11 -4.56 6.00 12.98
N LYS A 12 -4.79 6.46 14.21
CA LYS A 12 -5.83 5.91 15.08
C LYS A 12 -7.25 6.11 14.54
N GLU A 13 -7.44 7.13 13.72
CA GLU A 13 -8.76 7.46 13.15
C GLU A 13 -9.06 6.71 11.87
N GLY A 14 -8.06 6.12 11.23
CA GLY A 14 -8.21 5.37 9.99
C GLY A 14 -7.09 5.63 9.00
N TYR A 15 -7.44 5.63 7.72
CA TYR A 15 -6.50 5.75 6.62
C TYR A 15 -6.66 7.09 5.92
N TRP A 16 -5.54 7.64 5.48
CA TRP A 16 -5.49 8.88 4.71
C TRP A 16 -4.72 8.65 3.44
N SER A 17 -5.10 9.34 2.39
CA SER A 17 -4.40 9.26 1.12
C SER A 17 -4.22 10.63 0.50
N GLN A 18 -3.15 10.75 -0.30
CA GLN A 18 -2.91 11.89 -1.18
C GLN A 18 -2.51 11.35 -2.54
N VAL A 19 -3.05 11.91 -3.61
CA VAL A 19 -2.69 11.52 -4.97
C VAL A 19 -1.43 12.28 -5.36
N GLU A 20 -0.37 11.54 -5.74
CA GLU A 20 0.97 12.11 -5.95
C GLU A 20 0.98 13.31 -6.89
N LYS A 21 0.38 13.22 -8.06
CA LYS A 21 0.41 14.31 -9.06
C LYS A 21 -0.77 15.26 -8.95
N LEU A 22 -1.65 15.06 -7.98
CA LEU A 22 -2.81 15.90 -7.74
C LEU A 22 -2.83 16.25 -6.25
N PRO A 23 -1.94 17.15 -5.81
CA PRO A 23 -1.77 17.39 -4.37
C PRO A 23 -3.00 17.94 -3.66
N SER A 24 -3.94 18.54 -4.39
CA SER A 24 -5.21 18.98 -3.81
C SER A 24 -6.22 17.84 -3.64
N VAL A 25 -5.94 16.66 -4.18
CA VAL A 25 -6.83 15.50 -4.06
C VAL A 25 -6.32 14.60 -2.93
N PHE A 26 -7.03 14.62 -1.82
CA PHE A 26 -6.76 13.75 -0.69
C PHE A 26 -8.08 13.22 -0.15
N SER A 27 -8.00 12.10 0.53
CA SER A 27 -9.19 11.45 1.05
C SER A 27 -8.89 10.67 2.32
N SER A 28 -9.91 10.10 2.93
CA SER A 28 -9.78 9.29 4.13
C SER A 28 -10.81 8.16 4.10
N GLY A 29 -10.61 7.20 4.98
CA GLY A 29 -11.54 6.09 5.15
C GLY A 29 -11.20 5.30 6.40
N LYS A 30 -12.17 4.59 6.94
CA LYS A 30 -11.96 3.74 8.10
C LYS A 30 -11.31 2.40 7.74
N THR A 31 -11.47 1.99 6.49
CA THR A 31 -10.85 0.78 5.95
C THR A 31 -10.11 1.12 4.67
N MET A 32 -9.22 0.25 4.23
CA MET A 32 -8.51 0.43 2.97
C MET A 32 -9.49 0.48 1.79
N ALA A 33 -10.50 -0.38 1.79
CA ALA A 33 -11.52 -0.40 0.73
C ALA A 33 -12.28 0.93 0.66
N GLU A 34 -12.67 1.46 1.81
CA GLU A 34 -13.37 2.75 1.90
C GLU A 34 -12.46 3.89 1.42
N LEU A 35 -11.18 3.87 1.81
CA LEU A 35 -10.21 4.86 1.36
C LEU A 35 -10.09 4.87 -0.16
N ILE A 36 -9.96 3.70 -0.77
CA ILE A 36 -9.81 3.57 -2.21
C ILE A 36 -11.06 4.10 -2.93
N ASP A 37 -12.25 3.72 -2.48
CA ASP A 37 -13.49 4.20 -3.07
C ASP A 37 -13.64 5.72 -2.93
N ASN A 38 -13.35 6.26 -1.75
CA ASN A 38 -13.43 7.69 -1.51
C ASN A 38 -12.41 8.46 -2.34
N THR A 39 -11.23 7.89 -2.56
CA THR A 39 -10.20 8.52 -3.39
C THR A 39 -10.62 8.53 -4.86
N LYS A 40 -11.24 7.46 -5.35
CA LYS A 40 -11.80 7.43 -6.71
C LYS A 40 -12.83 8.52 -6.90
N ASP A 41 -13.73 8.67 -5.94
CA ASP A 41 -14.76 9.72 -5.98
C ASP A 41 -14.12 11.11 -5.99
N ALA A 42 -13.07 11.32 -5.19
CA ALA A 42 -12.37 12.60 -5.13
C ALA A 42 -11.68 12.92 -6.46
N ILE A 43 -11.10 11.94 -7.14
CA ILE A 43 -10.48 12.13 -8.45
C ILE A 43 -11.55 12.47 -9.49
N GLU A 44 -12.66 11.76 -9.49
CA GLU A 44 -13.77 12.04 -10.41
C GLU A 44 -14.30 13.45 -10.21
N LEU A 45 -14.45 13.87 -8.97
CA LEU A 45 -14.89 15.23 -8.65
C LEU A 45 -13.87 16.28 -9.12
N TYR A 46 -12.58 16.01 -8.96
CA TYR A 46 -11.52 16.92 -9.41
C TYR A 46 -11.58 17.18 -10.91
N PHE A 47 -11.91 16.15 -11.70
CA PHE A 47 -12.02 16.26 -13.15
C PHE A 47 -13.44 16.57 -13.64
N ASP A 48 -14.39 16.77 -12.73
CA ASP A 48 -15.76 17.09 -13.09
C ASP A 48 -15.81 18.40 -13.89
N GLY A 49 -16.53 18.38 -15.00
CA GLY A 49 -16.62 19.52 -15.90
C GLY A 49 -15.44 19.70 -16.84
N SER A 50 -14.38 18.89 -16.72
CA SER A 50 -13.26 18.93 -17.67
C SER A 50 -13.58 18.05 -18.89
N GLU A 51 -12.84 18.28 -19.97
CA GLU A 51 -12.97 17.46 -21.18
C GLU A 51 -12.32 16.09 -21.00
N GLN A 52 -11.47 15.94 -19.97
CA GLN A 52 -10.77 14.71 -19.69
C GLN A 52 -11.71 13.71 -19.04
N LYS A 53 -11.89 12.56 -19.69
CA LYS A 53 -12.65 11.45 -19.11
C LYS A 53 -11.72 10.57 -18.29
N ILE A 54 -12.12 10.32 -17.05
CA ILE A 54 -11.38 9.43 -16.17
C ILE A 54 -12.15 8.11 -16.10
N GLU A 55 -11.56 7.07 -16.70
CA GLU A 55 -12.16 5.74 -16.73
C GLU A 55 -11.18 4.73 -16.14
N ASN A 56 -11.69 3.72 -15.45
CA ASN A 56 -10.91 2.60 -14.90
C ASN A 56 -9.71 3.08 -14.07
N ILE A 57 -10.01 3.83 -13.02
CA ILE A 57 -8.98 4.32 -12.11
C ILE A 57 -8.32 3.13 -11.40
N ARG A 58 -6.99 3.07 -11.48
CA ARG A 58 -6.19 2.09 -10.75
C ARG A 58 -5.15 2.81 -9.91
N PHE A 59 -4.87 2.24 -8.74
CA PHE A 59 -3.91 2.82 -7.81
C PHE A 59 -2.69 1.92 -7.65
N GLU A 60 -1.54 2.55 -7.62
CA GLU A 60 -0.31 1.98 -7.09
C GLU A 60 -0.12 2.60 -5.71
N LEU A 61 -0.10 1.78 -4.67
CA LEU A 61 0.01 2.24 -3.30
C LEU A 61 1.47 2.51 -2.96
N VAL A 62 1.77 3.69 -2.42
CA VAL A 62 3.13 4.10 -2.08
C VAL A 62 3.20 4.37 -0.58
N MET A 63 4.11 3.70 0.10
CA MET A 63 4.34 3.89 1.51
C MET A 63 5.75 3.43 1.87
N ASP A 64 6.34 4.01 2.91
CA ASP A 64 7.63 3.53 3.40
C ASP A 64 7.46 2.20 4.14
N ILE A 65 8.57 1.59 4.52
CA ILE A 65 8.56 0.27 5.16
C ILE A 65 7.79 0.29 6.48
N GLN A 66 7.97 1.32 7.28
CA GLN A 66 7.27 1.43 8.56
C GLN A 66 5.77 1.51 8.35
N GLU A 67 5.33 2.35 7.42
CA GLU A 67 3.92 2.51 7.09
C GLU A 67 3.35 1.24 6.48
N PHE A 68 4.13 0.54 5.65
CA PHE A 68 3.69 -0.73 5.08
C PHE A 68 3.28 -1.73 6.16
N PHE A 69 4.10 -1.90 7.19
CA PHE A 69 3.79 -2.82 8.28
C PHE A 69 2.69 -2.29 9.20
N ASN A 70 2.56 -0.98 9.32
CA ASN A 70 1.45 -0.36 10.04
C ASN A 70 0.10 -0.62 9.36
N VAL A 71 0.06 -0.50 8.04
CA VAL A 71 -1.14 -0.75 7.23
C VAL A 71 -1.47 -2.24 7.15
N ASN A 72 -0.47 -3.10 7.08
CA ASN A 72 -0.63 -4.54 6.88
C ASN A 72 -0.26 -5.33 8.15
N GLU A 73 -0.92 -5.04 9.25
CA GLU A 73 -0.64 -5.62 10.56
C GLU A 73 -0.75 -7.14 10.60
N TYR A 74 -1.52 -7.73 9.69
CA TYR A 74 -1.71 -9.18 9.60
C TYR A 74 -0.46 -9.93 9.12
N ILE A 75 0.54 -9.23 8.59
CA ILE A 75 1.76 -9.87 8.09
C ILE A 75 2.65 -10.30 9.26
N ASN A 76 2.99 -11.57 9.28
CA ASN A 76 3.93 -12.12 10.27
C ASN A 76 5.35 -11.75 9.87
N ILE A 77 5.99 -10.88 10.66
CA ILE A 77 7.32 -10.36 10.35
C ILE A 77 8.38 -11.47 10.36
N THR A 78 8.31 -12.39 11.31
CA THR A 78 9.27 -13.49 11.41
C THR A 78 9.20 -14.39 10.16
N SER A 79 8.00 -14.73 9.75
CA SER A 79 7.79 -15.55 8.55
C SER A 79 8.22 -14.84 7.27
N LEU A 80 7.93 -13.55 7.19
CA LEU A 80 8.34 -12.75 6.03
C LEU A 80 9.87 -12.64 5.97
N ALA A 81 10.51 -12.38 7.10
CA ALA A 81 11.97 -12.31 7.17
C ALA A 81 12.63 -13.60 6.70
N SER A 82 12.10 -14.74 7.15
CA SER A 82 12.57 -16.06 6.71
C SER A 82 12.47 -16.21 5.20
N ARG A 83 11.37 -15.76 4.63
CA ARG A 83 11.12 -15.83 3.19
C ARG A 83 12.07 -14.94 2.38
N ILE A 84 12.43 -13.79 2.92
CA ILE A 84 13.38 -12.85 2.30
C ILE A 84 14.83 -13.33 2.46
N GLY A 85 15.09 -14.14 3.48
CA GLY A 85 16.46 -14.49 3.88
C GLY A 85 17.09 -13.41 4.76
N MET A 86 16.29 -12.68 5.51
CA MET A 86 16.72 -11.58 6.37
C MET A 86 16.56 -11.95 7.84
N ASN A 87 17.42 -11.37 8.69
CA ASN A 87 17.30 -11.53 10.14
C ASN A 87 15.94 -10.95 10.61
N PRO A 88 15.12 -11.73 11.35
CA PRO A 88 13.82 -11.25 11.82
C PRO A 88 13.91 -10.02 12.73
N SER A 89 14.95 -9.94 13.58
CA SER A 89 15.17 -8.77 14.42
C SER A 89 15.38 -7.50 13.61
N LEU A 90 16.14 -7.61 12.53
CA LEU A 90 16.40 -6.48 11.66
C LEU A 90 15.12 -6.01 10.98
N LEU A 91 14.35 -6.94 10.43
CA LEU A 91 13.07 -6.60 9.79
C LEU A 91 12.10 -5.97 10.79
N ARG A 92 12.08 -6.47 12.01
CA ARG A 92 11.26 -5.90 13.08
C ARG A 92 11.67 -4.47 13.43
N GLN A 93 12.98 -4.17 13.42
CA GLN A 93 13.49 -2.82 13.64
C GLN A 93 13.10 -1.89 12.50
N TYR A 94 13.10 -2.37 11.25
CA TYR A 94 12.61 -1.61 10.11
C TYR A 94 11.11 -1.30 10.27
N SER A 95 10.34 -2.29 10.70
CA SER A 95 8.89 -2.12 10.86
C SER A 95 8.52 -1.09 11.93
N LYS A 96 9.40 -0.88 12.90
CA LYS A 96 9.19 0.08 13.99
C LYS A 96 9.85 1.44 13.76
N GLY A 97 10.55 1.60 12.64
CA GLY A 97 11.25 2.85 12.35
C GLY A 97 12.51 3.06 13.19
N ILE A 98 13.01 2.01 13.86
CA ILE A 98 14.24 2.08 14.68
C ILE A 98 15.47 2.12 13.78
N LYS A 99 15.43 1.36 12.69
CA LYS A 99 16.47 1.37 11.65
C LYS A 99 15.81 1.60 10.30
N PHE A 100 16.57 2.17 9.37
CA PHE A 100 16.09 2.47 8.03
C PHE A 100 16.82 1.59 7.03
N PRO A 101 16.09 0.86 6.18
CA PRO A 101 16.71 -0.01 5.20
C PRO A 101 17.36 0.78 4.07
N SER A 102 18.41 0.21 3.49
CA SER A 102 19.01 0.73 2.25
C SER A 102 18.06 0.46 1.08
N LEU A 103 18.32 1.11 -0.06
CA LEU A 103 17.56 0.86 -1.28
C LEU A 103 17.62 -0.62 -1.68
N GLU A 104 18.77 -1.26 -1.49
CA GLU A 104 18.94 -2.68 -1.78
C GLU A 104 18.03 -3.54 -0.89
N GLN A 105 17.96 -3.23 0.41
CA GLN A 105 17.10 -3.95 1.33
C GLN A 105 15.62 -3.71 1.03
N VAL A 106 15.24 -2.48 0.72
CA VAL A 106 13.87 -2.16 0.32
C VAL A 106 13.48 -2.97 -0.92
N SER A 107 14.37 -3.05 -1.90
CA SER A 107 14.12 -3.82 -3.12
C SER A 107 13.89 -5.30 -2.84
N LYS A 108 14.67 -5.90 -1.94
CA LYS A 108 14.48 -7.30 -1.53
C LYS A 108 13.14 -7.53 -0.86
N ILE A 109 12.75 -6.64 0.03
CA ILE A 109 11.48 -6.72 0.74
C ILE A 109 10.31 -6.58 -0.25
N GLU A 110 10.38 -5.58 -1.12
CA GLU A 110 9.34 -5.33 -2.12
C GLU A 110 9.17 -6.51 -3.07
N LYS A 111 10.27 -7.09 -3.54
CA LYS A 111 10.23 -8.25 -4.43
C LYS A 111 9.53 -9.44 -3.79
N ALA A 112 9.85 -9.71 -2.52
CA ALA A 112 9.21 -10.80 -1.78
C ALA A 112 7.71 -10.55 -1.59
N ILE A 113 7.32 -9.31 -1.28
CA ILE A 113 5.93 -8.93 -1.10
C ILE A 113 5.15 -9.11 -2.40
N LYS A 114 5.71 -8.70 -3.53
CA LYS A 114 5.07 -8.86 -4.84
C LYS A 114 4.91 -10.33 -5.21
N GLN A 115 5.89 -11.15 -4.90
CA GLN A 115 5.82 -12.58 -5.13
C GLN A 115 4.71 -13.22 -4.28
N ILE A 116 4.62 -12.85 -3.01
CA ILE A 116 3.55 -13.31 -2.12
C ILE A 116 2.19 -12.88 -2.67
N GLY A 117 2.08 -11.63 -3.13
CA GLY A 117 0.85 -11.12 -3.72
C GLY A 117 0.39 -11.95 -4.91
N GLU A 118 1.30 -12.32 -5.80
CA GLU A 118 1.00 -13.18 -6.94
C GLU A 118 0.52 -14.55 -6.50
N GLU A 119 1.15 -15.13 -5.49
CA GLU A 119 0.73 -16.43 -4.94
C GLU A 119 -0.66 -16.36 -4.34
N LEU A 120 -0.95 -15.31 -3.58
CA LEU A 120 -2.25 -15.12 -2.95
C LEU A 120 -3.35 -14.95 -4.00
N VAL A 121 -3.10 -14.15 -5.03
CA VAL A 121 -4.06 -13.93 -6.12
C VAL A 121 -4.34 -15.24 -6.87
N SER A 122 -3.34 -16.10 -6.98
CA SER A 122 -3.46 -17.38 -7.70
C SER A 122 -4.08 -18.50 -6.86
N THR A 123 -4.33 -18.25 -5.58
CA THR A 123 -4.81 -19.27 -4.65
C THR A 123 -6.32 -19.41 -4.72
N GLU A 124 -6.79 -20.63 -4.90
CA GLU A 124 -8.19 -20.99 -4.79
C GLU A 124 -8.39 -21.80 -3.50
N LEU A 125 -9.39 -21.44 -2.73
CA LEU A 125 -9.66 -22.12 -1.47
C LEU A 125 -10.72 -23.21 -1.63
N GLN A 126 -10.45 -24.36 -1.02
CA GLN A 126 -11.37 -25.49 -1.01
C GLN A 126 -11.88 -25.70 0.41
N PRO A 127 -13.14 -26.15 0.60
CA PRO A 127 -13.71 -26.31 1.94
C PRO A 127 -13.17 -27.53 2.69
N VAL A 128 -12.39 -28.37 2.06
CA VAL A 128 -11.80 -29.58 2.67
C VAL A 128 -10.31 -29.55 2.57
#